data_c864502e425efe9027ecf72817e4847d
#
_entry.id   c864502e425efe9027ecf72817e4847d
#
_cell.length_a   1.000
_cell.length_b   1.000
_cell.length_c   1.000
_cell.angle_alpha   90.00
_cell.angle_beta   90.00
_cell.angle_gamma   90.00
#
_symmetry.space_group_name_H-M   'P 1'
#
loop_
_entity.id
_entity.type
_entity.pdbx_description
1 polymer ?
#
loop_
_entity_poly.entity_id
_entity_poly.type
_entity_poly.pdbx_seq_one_letter_code
_entity_poly.pdbx_strand_id
1 'polypeptide(L)'
;MKKELILPLLAMCLTLTICSATTKKVYDEDINPVEQIDQAIVKAKSEGKFVVCQVGGNWCPWCLKFADFITKDTTISNVINENFVYIHVNYNPRKSGGAEKEALAKTMLARLNNPARFGFPVFVVLDDEGRVIHIQDSSFLEEGQGYNQEKVLRFFKNWTPKAVK
;
A
#
# COMPACT_ATOMS: atom_id res chain seq x y z
N MET A 1 -53.12 -58.60 -7.58
CA MET A 1 -52.03 -57.95 -8.35
C MET A 1 -51.86 -56.59 -7.79
N LYS A 2 -50.87 -56.38 -6.89
CA LYS A 2 -50.56 -55.08 -6.28
C LYS A 2 -49.42 -54.46 -7.08
N LYS A 3 -49.67 -53.29 -7.69
CA LYS A 3 -48.66 -52.51 -8.37
C LYS A 3 -47.92 -51.65 -7.33
N GLU A 4 -46.67 -51.98 -7.13
CA GLU A 4 -45.75 -51.18 -6.31
C GLU A 4 -45.33 -49.98 -7.13
N LEU A 5 -45.69 -48.77 -6.63
CA LEU A 5 -45.29 -47.44 -7.24
C LEU A 5 -43.96 -47.03 -6.62
N ILE A 6 -42.87 -47.23 -7.37
CA ILE A 6 -41.53 -46.80 -6.95
C ILE A 6 -41.40 -45.32 -7.33
N LEU A 7 -41.35 -44.46 -6.33
CA LEU A 7 -41.11 -43.03 -6.44
C LEU A 7 -39.60 -42.79 -6.43
N PRO A 8 -38.99 -42.19 -7.47
CA PRO A 8 -37.56 -41.86 -7.42
C PRO A 8 -37.33 -40.61 -6.55
N LEU A 9 -36.61 -40.80 -5.47
CA LEU A 9 -36.13 -39.72 -4.60
C LEU A 9 -35.04 -38.92 -5.33
N LEU A 10 -35.40 -37.75 -5.90
CA LEU A 10 -34.49 -36.84 -6.54
C LEU A 10 -33.69 -36.11 -5.45
N ALA A 11 -32.49 -36.62 -5.13
CA ALA A 11 -31.56 -35.95 -4.24
C ALA A 11 -30.97 -34.70 -4.93
N MET A 12 -31.52 -33.54 -4.63
CA MET A 12 -31.02 -32.24 -5.09
C MET A 12 -29.78 -31.89 -4.27
N CYS A 13 -28.60 -32.24 -4.79
CA CYS A 13 -27.31 -31.79 -4.24
C CYS A 13 -27.18 -30.29 -4.44
N LEU A 14 -27.46 -29.53 -3.38
CA LEU A 14 -27.19 -28.08 -3.33
C LEU A 14 -25.67 -27.88 -3.10
N THR A 15 -24.91 -27.72 -4.18
CA THR A 15 -23.50 -27.34 -4.10
C THR A 15 -23.38 -25.89 -3.68
N LEU A 16 -23.13 -25.63 -2.40
CA LEU A 16 -22.72 -24.33 -1.89
C LEU A 16 -21.34 -24.01 -2.44
N THR A 17 -21.29 -23.21 -3.50
CA THR A 17 -20.05 -22.59 -3.98
C THR A 17 -19.63 -21.52 -2.96
N ILE A 18 -18.71 -21.87 -2.06
CA ILE A 18 -18.09 -20.90 -1.16
C ILE A 18 -17.19 -20.03 -2.04
N CYS A 19 -17.70 -18.86 -2.44
CA CYS A 19 -16.90 -17.82 -3.05
C CYS A 19 -15.95 -17.25 -1.98
N SER A 20 -14.74 -17.79 -1.91
CA SER A 20 -13.68 -17.26 -1.05
C SER A 20 -13.26 -15.92 -1.63
N ALA A 21 -13.80 -14.82 -1.11
CA ALA A 21 -13.31 -13.48 -1.42
C ALA A 21 -11.89 -13.37 -0.87
N THR A 22 -10.89 -13.58 -1.73
CA THR A 22 -9.50 -13.26 -1.42
C THR A 22 -9.44 -11.74 -1.23
N THR A 23 -9.35 -11.28 0.01
CA THR A 23 -9.07 -9.88 0.31
C THR A 23 -7.74 -9.51 -0.33
N LYS A 24 -7.79 -8.65 -1.36
CA LYS A 24 -6.59 -8.19 -2.07
C LYS A 24 -5.68 -7.49 -1.04
N LYS A 25 -4.51 -8.08 -0.79
CA LYS A 25 -3.50 -7.49 0.08
C LYS A 25 -3.04 -6.15 -0.53
N VAL A 26 -2.90 -5.13 0.31
CA VAL A 26 -2.43 -3.80 -0.11
C VAL A 26 -0.92 -3.81 -0.30
N TYR A 27 -0.21 -4.49 0.62
CA TYR A 27 1.24 -4.66 0.56
C TYR A 27 1.57 -6.05 0.04
N ASP A 28 2.45 -6.10 -0.96
CA ASP A 28 3.03 -7.35 -1.44
C ASP A 28 4.19 -7.74 -0.50
N GLU A 29 4.05 -8.87 0.18
CA GLU A 29 5.03 -9.36 1.16
C GLU A 29 6.15 -10.19 0.52
N ASP A 30 6.02 -10.52 -0.77
CA ASP A 30 6.95 -11.37 -1.52
C ASP A 30 7.86 -10.58 -2.45
N ILE A 31 7.53 -9.31 -2.71
CA ILE A 31 8.38 -8.43 -3.52
C ILE A 31 9.62 -7.97 -2.76
N ASN A 32 10.76 -7.89 -3.46
CA ASN A 32 11.95 -7.26 -2.91
C ASN A 32 11.74 -5.74 -2.79
N PRO A 33 11.71 -5.16 -1.59
CA PRO A 33 11.37 -3.75 -1.41
C PRO A 33 12.42 -2.79 -2.00
N VAL A 34 13.67 -3.22 -2.11
CA VAL A 34 14.75 -2.40 -2.70
C VAL A 34 14.55 -2.31 -4.21
N GLU A 35 14.29 -3.43 -4.87
CA GLU A 35 14.02 -3.47 -6.30
C GLU A 35 12.72 -2.75 -6.66
N GLN A 36 11.69 -2.86 -5.81
CA GLN A 36 10.44 -2.12 -5.98
C GLN A 36 10.66 -0.61 -6.02
N ILE A 37 11.50 -0.10 -5.12
CA ILE A 37 11.87 1.33 -5.08
C ILE A 37 12.65 1.71 -6.35
N ASP A 38 13.60 0.88 -6.78
CA ASP A 38 14.39 1.15 -8.00
C ASP A 38 13.51 1.25 -9.24
N GLN A 39 12.59 0.29 -9.40
CA GLN A 39 11.63 0.29 -10.51
C GLN A 39 10.71 1.52 -10.47
N ALA A 40 10.27 1.93 -9.27
CA ALA A 40 9.45 3.12 -9.09
C ALA A 40 10.20 4.40 -9.49
N ILE A 41 11.49 4.52 -9.17
CA ILE A 41 12.34 5.67 -9.55
C ILE A 41 12.50 5.72 -11.08
N VAL A 42 12.82 4.58 -11.71
CA VAL A 42 12.95 4.51 -13.18
C VAL A 42 11.67 4.96 -13.86
N LYS A 43 10.52 4.49 -13.37
CA LYS A 43 9.20 4.87 -13.86
C LYS A 43 8.92 6.36 -13.64
N ALA A 44 9.17 6.87 -12.42
CA ALA A 44 8.94 8.27 -12.08
C ALA A 44 9.76 9.20 -12.98
N LYS A 45 11.03 8.87 -13.22
CA LYS A 45 11.91 9.62 -14.11
C LYS A 45 11.39 9.67 -15.54
N SER A 46 10.90 8.55 -16.07
CA SER A 46 10.34 8.48 -17.43
C SER A 46 9.02 9.25 -17.59
N GLU A 47 8.25 9.40 -16.50
CA GLU A 47 6.96 10.09 -16.50
C GLU A 47 7.04 11.54 -15.99
N GLY A 48 8.22 12.04 -15.61
CA GLY A 48 8.39 13.36 -15.02
C GLY A 48 7.74 13.53 -13.65
N LYS A 49 7.61 12.42 -12.90
CA LYS A 49 7.00 12.32 -11.57
C LYS A 49 8.03 12.15 -10.47
N PHE A 50 7.58 12.23 -9.23
CA PHE A 50 8.32 11.80 -8.05
C PHE A 50 7.80 10.45 -7.54
N VAL A 51 8.47 9.86 -6.54
CA VAL A 51 8.02 8.62 -5.89
C VAL A 51 7.49 8.91 -4.50
N VAL A 52 6.38 8.29 -4.14
CA VAL A 52 5.92 8.24 -2.75
C VAL A 52 5.92 6.79 -2.29
N CYS A 53 6.74 6.48 -1.29
CA CYS A 53 6.77 5.21 -0.60
C CYS A 53 5.90 5.28 0.65
N GLN A 54 4.75 4.60 0.66
CA GLN A 54 4.02 4.34 1.90
C GLN A 54 4.63 3.11 2.57
N VAL A 55 5.46 3.33 3.59
CA VAL A 55 6.11 2.24 4.34
C VAL A 55 5.18 1.74 5.43
N GLY A 56 4.97 0.43 5.48
CA GLY A 56 4.07 -0.21 6.43
C GLY A 56 3.85 -1.69 6.09
N GLY A 57 2.65 -2.21 6.33
CA GLY A 57 2.33 -3.61 6.02
C GLY A 57 0.86 -3.94 6.24
N ASN A 58 0.45 -5.13 5.80
CA ASN A 58 -0.92 -5.63 5.98
C ASN A 58 -1.30 -5.86 7.46
N TRP A 59 -0.33 -5.91 8.35
CA TRP A 59 -0.50 -6.00 9.81
C TRP A 59 -0.88 -4.67 10.48
N CYS A 60 -0.80 -3.55 9.75
CA CYS A 60 -0.96 -2.19 10.26
C CYS A 60 -2.34 -1.62 9.89
N PRO A 61 -3.30 -1.52 10.82
CA PRO A 61 -4.65 -1.03 10.50
C PRO A 61 -4.67 0.39 9.92
N TRP A 62 -3.83 1.30 10.42
CA TRP A 62 -3.72 2.67 9.92
C TRP A 62 -3.16 2.72 8.51
N CYS A 63 -2.24 1.80 8.16
CA CYS A 63 -1.71 1.67 6.80
C CYS A 63 -2.80 1.30 5.79
N LEU A 64 -3.63 0.32 6.16
CA LEU A 64 -4.76 -0.12 5.31
C LEU A 64 -5.83 0.96 5.20
N LYS A 65 -6.11 1.66 6.31
CA LYS A 65 -7.06 2.77 6.34
C LYS A 65 -6.61 3.93 5.44
N PHE A 66 -5.31 4.25 5.41
CA PHE A 66 -4.79 5.29 4.51
C PHE A 66 -4.90 4.89 3.04
N ALA A 67 -4.53 3.65 2.71
CA ALA A 67 -4.64 3.15 1.34
C ALA A 67 -6.09 3.17 0.83
N ASP A 68 -7.05 2.78 1.68
CA ASP A 68 -8.48 2.88 1.37
C ASP A 68 -8.93 4.34 1.21
N PHE A 69 -8.50 5.23 2.10
CA PHE A 69 -8.83 6.65 2.09
C PHE A 69 -8.40 7.34 0.79
N ILE A 70 -7.14 7.21 0.38
CA ILE A 70 -6.63 7.83 -0.85
C ILE A 70 -7.22 7.24 -2.13
N THR A 71 -7.67 5.97 -2.08
CA THR A 71 -8.32 5.31 -3.21
C THR A 71 -9.76 5.78 -3.41
N LYS A 72 -10.46 6.08 -2.32
CA LYS A 72 -11.86 6.54 -2.34
C LYS A 72 -12.01 8.03 -2.64
N ASP A 73 -11.02 8.83 -2.26
CA ASP A 73 -11.02 10.27 -2.50
C ASP A 73 -10.47 10.59 -3.89
N THR A 74 -11.36 10.96 -4.81
CA THR A 74 -11.00 11.25 -6.21
C THR A 74 -10.09 12.47 -6.35
N THR A 75 -10.21 13.47 -5.47
CA THR A 75 -9.34 14.66 -5.50
C THR A 75 -7.91 14.31 -5.13
N ILE A 76 -7.73 13.50 -4.10
CA ILE A 76 -6.40 13.04 -3.66
C ILE A 76 -5.82 12.09 -4.69
N SER A 77 -6.60 11.09 -5.14
CA SER A 77 -6.11 10.11 -6.11
C SER A 77 -5.67 10.75 -7.44
N ASN A 78 -6.35 11.81 -7.89
CA ASN A 78 -5.94 12.54 -9.08
C ASN A 78 -4.58 13.24 -8.87
N VAL A 79 -4.39 13.94 -7.76
CA VAL A 79 -3.10 14.58 -7.43
C VAL A 79 -1.98 13.54 -7.37
N ILE A 80 -2.23 12.39 -6.76
CA ILE A 80 -1.26 11.28 -6.69
C ILE A 80 -0.93 10.78 -8.09
N ASN A 81 -1.95 10.43 -8.88
CA ASN A 81 -1.76 9.84 -10.21
C ASN A 81 -1.05 10.77 -11.20
N GLU A 82 -1.30 12.07 -11.10
CA GLU A 82 -0.68 13.07 -11.97
C GLU A 82 0.80 13.33 -11.62
N ASN A 83 1.17 13.24 -10.34
CA ASN A 83 2.46 13.76 -9.86
C ASN A 83 3.40 12.70 -9.31
N PHE A 84 2.89 11.51 -8.97
CA PHE A 84 3.69 10.51 -8.28
C PHE A 84 3.56 9.10 -8.85
N VAL A 85 4.64 8.34 -8.75
CA VAL A 85 4.60 6.88 -8.72
C VAL A 85 4.44 6.49 -7.25
N TYR A 86 3.24 6.08 -6.87
CA TYR A 86 2.90 5.72 -5.50
C TYR A 86 3.04 4.22 -5.29
N ILE A 87 3.84 3.81 -4.29
CA ILE A 87 4.09 2.41 -3.97
C ILE A 87 3.87 2.10 -2.49
N HIS A 88 3.36 0.91 -2.22
CA HIS A 88 3.24 0.36 -0.88
C HIS A 88 4.47 -0.50 -0.60
N VAL A 89 5.37 -0.03 0.27
CA VAL A 89 6.61 -0.70 0.62
C VAL A 89 6.40 -1.53 1.88
N ASN A 90 6.43 -2.86 1.74
CA ASN A 90 6.20 -3.75 2.87
C ASN A 90 7.38 -3.74 3.84
N TYR A 91 7.06 -3.53 5.12
CA TYR A 91 7.99 -3.66 6.25
C TYR A 91 7.29 -4.36 7.41
N ASN A 92 7.91 -5.42 7.94
CA ASN A 92 7.41 -6.11 9.13
C ASN A 92 8.43 -6.00 10.27
N PRO A 93 8.14 -5.22 11.34
CA PRO A 93 9.07 -5.04 12.46
C PRO A 93 9.23 -6.29 13.33
N ARG A 94 8.37 -7.30 13.17
CA ARG A 94 8.37 -8.54 13.99
C ARG A 94 9.39 -9.57 13.50
N LYS A 95 10.31 -9.22 12.59
CA LYS A 95 11.37 -10.10 12.09
C LYS A 95 10.84 -11.45 11.56
N SER A 96 9.71 -11.45 10.90
CA SER A 96 9.14 -12.63 10.28
C SER A 96 9.69 -12.78 8.86
N GLY A 97 10.44 -13.84 8.58
CA GLY A 97 10.85 -14.14 7.22
C GLY A 97 12.33 -14.52 7.05
N GLY A 98 13.08 -14.66 8.14
CA GLY A 98 14.47 -15.11 8.13
C GLY A 98 15.49 -14.00 7.81
N ALA A 99 16.77 -14.36 7.88
CA ALA A 99 17.90 -13.44 7.81
C ALA A 99 17.94 -12.63 6.49
N GLU A 100 17.53 -13.21 5.39
CA GLU A 100 17.52 -12.54 4.08
C GLU A 100 16.49 -11.38 4.05
N LYS A 101 15.24 -11.64 4.47
CA LYS A 101 14.20 -10.59 4.54
C LYS A 101 14.57 -9.49 5.56
N GLU A 102 15.25 -9.84 6.65
CA GLU A 102 15.76 -8.86 7.61
C GLU A 102 16.86 -7.97 6.98
N ALA A 103 17.79 -8.55 6.21
CA ALA A 103 18.83 -7.81 5.53
C ALA A 103 18.25 -6.84 4.48
N LEU A 104 17.27 -7.30 3.68
CA LEU A 104 16.57 -6.46 2.72
C LEU A 104 15.81 -5.32 3.40
N ALA A 105 15.11 -5.59 4.51
CA ALA A 105 14.40 -4.58 5.28
C ALA A 105 15.38 -3.52 5.84
N LYS A 106 16.53 -3.92 6.35
CA LYS A 106 17.57 -3.02 6.83
C LYS A 106 18.11 -2.12 5.72
N THR A 107 18.39 -2.71 4.54
CA THR A 107 18.85 -1.98 3.36
C THR A 107 17.82 -0.97 2.89
N MET A 108 16.57 -1.38 2.79
CA MET A 108 15.44 -0.52 2.43
C MET A 108 15.27 0.65 3.41
N LEU A 109 15.29 0.39 4.72
CA LEU A 109 15.17 1.44 5.73
C LEU A 109 16.33 2.44 5.65
N ALA A 110 17.57 1.95 5.48
CA ALA A 110 18.74 2.82 5.34
C ALA A 110 18.63 3.72 4.11
N ARG A 111 18.20 3.17 2.97
CA ARG A 111 17.97 3.92 1.73
C ARG A 111 16.91 5.01 1.87
N LEU A 112 15.88 4.78 2.67
CA LEU A 112 14.80 5.73 2.92
C LEU A 112 15.07 6.66 4.12
N ASN A 113 16.32 6.78 4.57
CA ASN A 113 16.72 7.60 5.73
C ASN A 113 16.02 7.18 7.04
N ASN A 114 15.86 5.85 7.23
CA ASN A 114 15.31 5.23 8.43
C ASN A 114 13.96 5.82 8.88
N PRO A 115 12.92 5.76 8.05
CA PRO A 115 11.62 6.37 8.35
C PRO A 115 10.88 5.67 9.49
N ALA A 116 11.19 4.41 9.80
CA ALA A 116 10.49 3.60 10.80
C ALA A 116 10.47 4.22 12.21
N ARG A 117 11.34 5.20 12.49
CA ARG A 117 11.35 5.96 13.75
C ARG A 117 10.09 6.78 14.01
N PHE A 118 9.29 7.05 12.98
CA PHE A 118 8.04 7.83 13.07
C PHE A 118 6.79 6.95 13.25
N GLY A 119 6.92 5.62 13.29
CA GLY A 119 5.78 4.72 13.31
C GLY A 119 5.24 4.40 11.91
N PHE A 120 3.99 3.89 11.82
CA PHE A 120 3.41 3.42 10.55
C PHE A 120 1.92 3.77 10.42
N PRO A 121 1.47 4.11 9.20
CA PRO A 121 2.31 4.29 8.01
C PRO A 121 3.23 5.49 8.13
N VAL A 122 4.35 5.44 7.43
CA VAL A 122 5.18 6.62 7.20
C VAL A 122 5.39 6.80 5.71
N PHE A 123 5.41 8.03 5.25
CA PHE A 123 5.52 8.34 3.82
C PHE A 123 6.89 8.95 3.54
N VAL A 124 7.56 8.41 2.52
CA VAL A 124 8.85 8.94 2.07
C VAL A 124 8.69 9.42 0.64
N VAL A 125 8.99 10.69 0.40
CA VAL A 125 8.99 11.28 -0.94
C VAL A 125 10.41 11.23 -1.49
N LEU A 126 10.55 10.64 -2.68
CA LEU A 126 11.80 10.63 -3.43
C LEU A 126 11.63 11.48 -4.69
N ASP A 127 12.67 12.22 -5.06
CA ASP A 127 12.71 12.87 -6.35
C ASP A 127 12.96 11.87 -7.51
N ASP A 128 13.04 12.35 -8.73
CA ASP A 128 13.28 11.56 -9.94
C ASP A 128 14.70 10.98 -10.04
N GLU A 129 15.60 11.32 -9.13
CA GLU A 129 16.93 10.72 -8.95
C GLU A 129 16.99 9.74 -7.77
N GLY A 130 15.88 9.56 -7.05
CA GLY A 130 15.77 8.66 -5.91
C GLY A 130 16.33 9.23 -4.60
N ARG A 131 16.55 10.53 -4.52
CA ARG A 131 16.95 11.21 -3.26
C ARG A 131 15.74 11.42 -2.38
N VAL A 132 15.87 11.11 -1.09
CA VAL A 132 14.82 11.41 -0.09
C VAL A 132 14.74 12.92 0.10
N ILE A 133 13.61 13.51 -0.30
CA ILE A 133 13.36 14.96 -0.16
C ILE A 133 12.41 15.28 0.99
N HIS A 134 11.62 14.30 1.46
CA HIS A 134 10.73 14.48 2.60
C HIS A 134 10.36 13.14 3.26
N ILE A 135 10.15 13.17 4.57
CA ILE A 135 9.56 12.07 5.34
C ILE A 135 8.38 12.64 6.12
N GLN A 136 7.18 12.12 5.86
CA GLN A 136 5.94 12.53 6.51
C GLN A 136 5.50 11.49 7.53
N ASP A 137 5.45 11.87 8.79
CA ASP A 137 4.78 11.13 9.85
C ASP A 137 3.26 11.17 9.63
N SER A 138 2.61 10.00 9.62
CA SER A 138 1.16 9.91 9.37
C SER A 138 0.31 10.62 10.41
N SER A 139 0.78 10.72 11.64
CA SER A 139 0.03 11.34 12.74
C SER A 139 -0.35 12.80 12.46
N PHE A 140 0.47 13.53 11.69
CA PHE A 140 0.15 14.89 11.25
C PHE A 140 -0.96 14.97 10.20
N LEU A 141 -1.33 13.84 9.59
CA LEU A 141 -2.38 13.74 8.57
C LEU A 141 -3.71 13.24 9.15
N GLU A 142 -3.67 12.79 10.41
CA GLU A 142 -4.81 12.17 11.09
C GLU A 142 -5.79 13.22 11.63
N GLU A 143 -7.05 12.78 11.75
CA GLU A 143 -8.13 13.48 12.45
C GLU A 143 -9.17 12.47 12.94
N GLY A 144 -9.45 12.50 14.25
CA GLY A 144 -10.38 11.57 14.88
C GLY A 144 -9.95 10.11 14.69
N GLN A 145 -10.80 9.31 14.07
CA GLN A 145 -10.55 7.89 13.81
C GLN A 145 -10.07 7.63 12.37
N GLY A 146 -9.58 8.65 11.68
CA GLY A 146 -9.17 8.54 10.27
C GLY A 146 -8.17 9.59 9.84
N TYR A 147 -8.23 9.96 8.56
CA TYR A 147 -7.36 10.96 7.95
C TYR A 147 -8.15 12.20 7.54
N ASN A 148 -7.53 13.37 7.66
CA ASN A 148 -8.11 14.64 7.23
C ASN A 148 -7.77 14.90 5.76
N GLN A 149 -8.79 15.15 4.94
CA GLN A 149 -8.63 15.37 3.50
C GLN A 149 -7.71 16.54 3.18
N GLU A 150 -7.89 17.69 3.86
CA GLU A 150 -7.12 18.90 3.57
C GLU A 150 -5.63 18.72 3.94
N LYS A 151 -5.34 18.06 5.07
CA LYS A 151 -3.98 17.78 5.50
C LYS A 151 -3.28 16.86 4.50
N VAL A 152 -3.96 15.77 4.07
CA VAL A 152 -3.42 14.81 3.11
C VAL A 152 -3.23 15.47 1.74
N LEU A 153 -4.21 16.23 1.27
CA LEU A 153 -4.12 16.95 0.00
C LEU A 153 -2.98 17.97 0.00
N ARG A 154 -2.82 18.72 1.11
CA ARG A 154 -1.72 19.67 1.28
C ARG A 154 -0.36 18.98 1.29
N PHE A 155 -0.25 17.82 1.96
CA PHE A 155 0.97 17.01 1.92
C PHE A 155 1.36 16.69 0.47
N PHE A 156 0.49 16.07 -0.30
CA PHE A 156 0.80 15.72 -1.69
C PHE A 156 1.09 16.93 -2.56
N LYS A 157 0.29 18.01 -2.48
CA LYS A 157 0.49 19.21 -3.30
C LYS A 157 1.83 19.90 -3.04
N ASN A 158 2.29 19.91 -1.79
CA ASN A 158 3.55 20.57 -1.42
C ASN A 158 4.79 19.85 -1.97
N TRP A 159 4.68 18.56 -2.31
CA TRP A 159 5.80 17.73 -2.73
C TRP A 159 5.70 17.27 -4.19
N THR A 160 4.83 17.89 -4.99
CA THR A 160 4.80 17.65 -6.44
C THR A 160 6.10 18.10 -7.12
N PRO A 161 6.50 17.50 -8.24
CA PRO A 161 7.67 17.98 -9.02
C PRO A 161 7.64 19.47 -9.31
N LYS A 162 6.45 20.01 -9.62
CA LYS A 162 6.25 21.44 -9.89
C LYS A 162 6.43 22.32 -8.66
N ALA A 163 6.14 21.82 -7.47
CA ALA A 163 6.25 22.61 -6.24
C ALA A 163 7.69 22.65 -5.71
N VAL A 164 8.51 21.63 -6.04
CA VAL A 164 9.88 21.46 -5.52
C VAL A 164 10.93 21.98 -6.49
N LYS A 165 10.69 21.91 -7.81
CA LYS A 165 11.58 22.40 -8.88
C LYS A 165 11.23 23.85 -9.24
#